data_c4962fe89197483bba4118a750763bc3
#
_entry.id   c4962fe89197483bba4118a750763bc3
#
_cell.length_a   1.000
_cell.length_b   1.000
_cell.length_c   1.000
_cell.angle_alpha   90.00
_cell.angle_beta   90.00
_cell.angle_gamma   90.00
#
_symmetry.space_group_name_H-M   'P 1'
#
loop_
_entity.id
_entity.type
_entity.pdbx_description
1 polymer ?
#
loop_
_entity_poly.entity_id
_entity_poly.type
_entity_poly.pdbx_seq_one_letter_code
_entity_poly.pdbx_strand_id
1 'polypeptide(L)'
;MKVTYFQLWARGPSIALALEHAGVDYEAVFPDNWKELKPTTPWGALPMFEAPLAGKVLTLGHELAILAYIERKCPAVAGADEREWAVSQQFVHQAEDVYKALVAKQPTLYETDKVSKEALAEWWAGDDRTLHNRKQGLQVHLALLEAAAAATPGKAGY
;
A
#
# COMPACT_ATOMS: atom_id res chain seq x y z
N MET A 1 0.69 -14.24 12.65
CA MET A 1 0.96 -13.93 11.24
C MET A 1 2.38 -13.42 11.11
N LYS A 2 2.97 -13.41 9.91
CA LYS A 2 4.34 -12.87 9.70
C LYS A 2 4.37 -11.99 8.47
N VAL A 3 4.99 -10.83 8.59
CA VAL A 3 5.17 -9.85 7.50
C VAL A 3 6.66 -9.68 7.26
N THR A 4 7.12 -10.02 6.07
CA THR A 4 8.51 -9.82 5.65
C THR A 4 8.58 -8.66 4.68
N TYR A 5 9.35 -7.62 5.03
CA TYR A 5 9.55 -6.45 4.19
C TYR A 5 10.90 -5.77 4.49
N PHE A 6 11.35 -4.90 3.60
CA PHE A 6 12.51 -4.05 3.85
C PHE A 6 12.21 -3.01 4.93
N GLN A 7 13.22 -2.56 5.65
CA GLN A 7 13.08 -1.51 6.66
C GLN A 7 12.99 -0.12 6.02
N LEU A 8 11.91 0.10 5.27
CA LEU A 8 11.65 1.36 4.57
C LEU A 8 10.15 1.63 4.47
N TRP A 9 9.80 2.90 4.27
CA TRP A 9 8.43 3.37 4.12
C TRP A 9 7.98 3.25 2.65
N ALA A 10 7.36 2.13 2.32
CA ALA A 10 6.73 1.89 1.03
C ALA A 10 5.51 0.96 1.22
N ARG A 11 5.49 -0.23 0.61
CA ARG A 11 4.34 -1.13 0.62
C ARG A 11 4.15 -1.96 1.91
N GLY A 12 5.20 -2.18 2.68
CA GLY A 12 5.12 -2.96 3.93
C GLY A 12 4.33 -2.30 5.05
N PRO A 13 4.49 -0.99 5.29
CA PRO A 13 3.81 -0.29 6.37
C PRO A 13 2.28 -0.35 6.33
N SER A 14 1.66 -0.36 5.15
CA SER A 14 0.20 -0.47 5.01
C SER A 14 -0.34 -1.79 5.58
N ILE A 15 0.41 -2.89 5.37
CA ILE A 15 0.07 -4.21 5.91
C ILE A 15 0.19 -4.21 7.43
N ALA A 16 1.27 -3.65 7.96
CA ALA A 16 1.48 -3.53 9.41
C ALA A 16 0.36 -2.69 10.05
N LEU A 17 0.04 -1.54 9.49
CA LEU A 17 -1.05 -0.67 9.99
C LEU A 17 -2.41 -1.37 9.97
N ALA A 18 -2.71 -2.15 8.93
CA ALA A 18 -3.95 -2.92 8.87
C ALA A 18 -4.03 -3.99 9.97
N LEU A 19 -2.94 -4.69 10.25
CA LEU A 19 -2.87 -5.69 11.32
C LEU A 19 -2.95 -5.05 12.72
N GLU A 20 -2.24 -3.94 12.96
CA GLU A 20 -2.32 -3.16 14.20
C GLU A 20 -3.75 -2.67 14.44
N HIS A 21 -4.40 -2.08 13.42
CA HIS A 21 -5.79 -1.64 13.53
C HIS A 21 -6.75 -2.79 13.81
N ALA A 22 -6.49 -3.95 13.24
CA ALA A 22 -7.26 -5.16 13.48
C ALA A 22 -7.01 -5.81 14.86
N GLY A 23 -6.00 -5.34 15.61
CA GLY A 23 -5.58 -5.95 16.88
C GLY A 23 -5.02 -7.36 16.71
N VAL A 24 -4.38 -7.64 15.57
CA VAL A 24 -3.85 -8.96 15.23
C VAL A 24 -2.35 -9.01 15.45
N ASP A 25 -1.89 -9.91 16.29
CA ASP A 25 -0.47 -10.15 16.52
C ASP A 25 0.23 -10.66 15.27
N TYR A 26 1.38 -10.10 14.95
CA TYR A 26 2.22 -10.51 13.85
C TYR A 26 3.70 -10.33 14.16
N GLU A 27 4.53 -11.09 13.48
CA GLU A 27 5.98 -10.96 13.47
C GLU A 27 6.41 -10.10 12.30
N ALA A 28 7.14 -9.02 12.55
CA ALA A 28 7.78 -8.22 11.51
C ALA A 28 9.21 -8.75 11.25
N VAL A 29 9.50 -9.12 10.01
CA VAL A 29 10.79 -9.66 9.60
C VAL A 29 11.44 -8.74 8.57
N PHE A 30 12.65 -8.31 8.87
CA PHE A 30 13.49 -7.50 7.97
C PHE A 30 14.63 -8.38 7.45
N PRO A 31 14.69 -8.66 6.14
CA PRO A 31 15.67 -9.60 5.61
C PRO A 31 17.09 -9.02 5.61
N ASP A 32 18.02 -9.71 6.25
CA ASP A 32 19.45 -9.34 6.24
C ASP A 32 20.10 -9.67 4.89
N ASN A 33 19.67 -10.74 4.24
CA ASN A 33 20.19 -11.19 2.95
C ASN A 33 19.07 -11.36 1.91
N TRP A 34 18.76 -10.28 1.23
CA TRP A 34 17.73 -10.29 0.19
C TRP A 34 18.07 -11.23 -0.98
N LYS A 35 19.34 -11.37 -1.33
CA LYS A 35 19.76 -12.21 -2.46
C LYS A 35 19.42 -13.68 -2.24
N GLU A 36 19.54 -14.15 -1.01
CA GLU A 36 19.18 -15.53 -0.63
C GLU A 36 17.67 -15.70 -0.47
N LEU A 37 16.99 -14.71 0.11
CA LEU A 37 15.55 -14.76 0.32
C LEU A 37 14.76 -14.67 -0.98
N LYS A 38 15.20 -13.84 -1.92
CA LYS A 38 14.46 -13.51 -3.15
C LYS A 38 13.91 -14.74 -3.91
N PRO A 39 14.67 -15.80 -4.17
CA PRO A 39 14.18 -16.98 -4.89
C PRO A 39 13.15 -17.81 -4.09
N THR A 40 13.02 -17.60 -2.79
CA THR A 40 12.04 -18.30 -1.95
C THR A 40 10.71 -17.57 -1.83
N THR A 41 10.64 -16.32 -2.29
CA THR A 41 9.40 -15.54 -2.27
C THR A 41 8.51 -15.89 -3.46
N PRO A 42 7.17 -15.80 -3.34
CA PRO A 42 6.26 -16.20 -4.42
C PRO A 42 6.49 -15.51 -5.76
N TRP A 43 6.99 -14.27 -5.74
CA TRP A 43 7.11 -13.41 -6.92
C TRP A 43 8.49 -12.79 -7.10
N GLY A 44 9.50 -13.27 -6.37
CA GLY A 44 10.82 -12.66 -6.38
C GLY A 44 10.81 -11.22 -5.85
N ALA A 45 9.85 -10.87 -5.00
CA ALA A 45 9.60 -9.52 -4.51
C ALA A 45 9.02 -9.53 -3.09
N LEU A 46 9.10 -8.39 -2.40
CA LEU A 46 8.42 -8.12 -1.14
C LEU A 46 7.33 -7.03 -1.34
N PRO A 47 6.32 -7.00 -0.49
CA PRO A 47 6.13 -7.74 0.76
C PRO A 47 5.81 -9.22 0.56
N MET A 48 6.19 -10.03 1.56
CA MET A 48 5.74 -11.41 1.74
C MET A 48 5.00 -11.53 3.07
N PHE A 49 3.87 -12.21 3.03
CA PHE A 49 3.00 -12.42 4.18
C PHE A 49 2.74 -13.91 4.38
N GLU A 50 2.82 -14.36 5.62
CA GLU A 50 2.56 -15.74 6.00
C GLU A 50 1.50 -15.80 7.08
N ALA A 51 0.48 -16.63 6.87
CA ALA A 51 -0.61 -16.84 7.81
C ALA A 51 -0.99 -18.31 7.93
N PRO A 52 -1.43 -18.79 9.10
CA PRO A 52 -1.98 -20.12 9.24
C PRO A 52 -3.32 -20.23 8.50
N LEU A 53 -3.46 -21.27 7.69
CA LEU A 53 -4.70 -21.56 6.97
C LEU A 53 -4.90 -23.08 6.84
N ALA A 54 -5.95 -23.60 7.45
CA ALA A 54 -6.33 -25.02 7.38
C ALA A 54 -5.19 -26.00 7.69
N GLY A 55 -4.40 -25.71 8.74
CA GLY A 55 -3.27 -26.54 9.18
C GLY A 55 -2.01 -26.41 8.33
N LYS A 56 -1.99 -25.47 7.38
CA LYS A 56 -0.82 -25.16 6.53
C LYS A 56 -0.45 -23.68 6.69
N VAL A 57 0.68 -23.30 6.12
CA VAL A 57 1.06 -21.90 5.98
C VAL A 57 0.62 -21.41 4.59
N LEU A 58 -0.23 -20.41 4.58
CA LEU A 58 -0.51 -19.62 3.38
C LEU A 58 0.58 -18.58 3.23
N THR A 59 1.24 -18.54 2.08
CA THR A 59 2.22 -17.50 1.74
C THR A 59 1.68 -16.64 0.60
N LEU A 60 1.62 -15.33 0.82
CA LEU A 60 1.15 -14.35 -0.15
C LEU A 60 2.25 -13.32 -0.46
N GLY A 61 2.28 -12.88 -1.70
CA GLY A 61 2.98 -11.67 -2.14
C GLY A 61 1.96 -10.64 -2.61
N HIS A 62 2.46 -9.48 -3.02
CA HIS A 62 1.68 -8.31 -3.41
C HIS A 62 0.83 -7.67 -2.31
N GLU A 63 1.12 -6.41 -2.02
CA GLU A 63 0.48 -5.64 -0.96
C GLU A 63 -1.05 -5.70 -1.03
N LEU A 64 -1.65 -5.42 -2.19
CA LEU A 64 -3.11 -5.38 -2.34
C LEU A 64 -3.75 -6.75 -2.10
N ALA A 65 -3.11 -7.84 -2.50
CA ALA A 65 -3.61 -9.19 -2.24
C ALA A 65 -3.54 -9.54 -0.75
N ILE A 66 -2.48 -9.09 -0.07
CA ILE A 66 -2.31 -9.27 1.37
C ILE A 66 -3.37 -8.48 2.14
N LEU A 67 -3.58 -7.20 1.78
CA LEU A 67 -4.61 -6.36 2.39
C LEU A 67 -6.01 -6.96 2.21
N ALA A 68 -6.35 -7.40 1.01
CA ALA A 68 -7.63 -8.06 0.73
C ALA A 68 -7.81 -9.36 1.54
N TYR A 69 -6.74 -10.11 1.80
CA TYR A 69 -6.79 -11.26 2.69
C TYR A 69 -7.04 -10.86 4.14
N ILE A 70 -6.35 -9.82 4.63
CA ILE A 70 -6.51 -9.31 6.00
C ILE A 70 -7.95 -8.82 6.21
N GLU A 71 -8.51 -8.05 5.28
CA GLU A 71 -9.89 -7.58 5.30
C GLU A 71 -10.89 -8.74 5.46
N ARG A 72 -10.69 -9.82 4.72
CA ARG A 72 -11.56 -11.01 4.80
C ARG A 72 -11.43 -11.78 6.11
N LYS A 73 -10.32 -11.65 6.82
CA LYS A 73 -10.05 -12.36 8.08
C LYS A 73 -10.31 -11.51 9.31
N CYS A 74 -10.24 -10.21 9.18
CA CYS A 74 -10.29 -9.25 10.29
C CYS A 74 -11.45 -8.26 10.07
N PRO A 75 -12.64 -8.54 10.62
CA PRO A 75 -13.82 -7.67 10.41
C PRO A 75 -13.59 -6.19 10.78
N ALA A 76 -12.64 -5.91 11.68
CA ALA A 76 -12.31 -4.54 12.08
C ALA A 76 -11.80 -3.66 10.93
N VAL A 77 -11.22 -4.26 9.88
CA VAL A 77 -10.68 -3.54 8.70
C VAL A 77 -11.48 -3.80 7.43
N ALA A 78 -12.55 -4.60 7.50
CA ALA A 78 -13.31 -5.03 6.33
C ALA A 78 -14.42 -4.05 5.90
N GLY A 79 -14.67 -2.98 6.69
CA GLY A 79 -15.88 -2.20 6.56
C GLY A 79 -17.10 -2.90 7.19
N ALA A 80 -18.16 -2.16 7.47
CA ALA A 80 -19.36 -2.71 8.12
C ALA A 80 -20.28 -3.46 7.13
N ASP A 81 -20.18 -3.16 5.86
CA ASP A 81 -20.99 -3.75 4.80
C ASP A 81 -20.24 -3.77 3.45
N GLU A 82 -20.89 -4.35 2.42
CA GLU A 82 -20.33 -4.45 1.07
C GLU A 82 -20.04 -3.07 0.44
N ARG A 83 -20.84 -2.06 0.76
CA ARG A 83 -20.65 -0.70 0.25
C ARG A 83 -19.41 -0.06 0.86
N GLU A 84 -19.23 -0.14 2.18
CA GLU A 84 -18.03 0.37 2.85
C GLU A 84 -16.79 -0.35 2.36
N TRP A 85 -16.85 -1.67 2.20
CA TRP A 85 -15.76 -2.44 1.60
C TRP A 85 -15.43 -1.93 0.18
N ALA A 86 -16.42 -1.82 -0.69
CA ALA A 86 -16.21 -1.37 -2.08
C ALA A 86 -15.62 0.05 -2.14
N VAL A 87 -16.06 0.93 -1.25
CA VAL A 87 -15.53 2.30 -1.14
C VAL A 87 -14.08 2.26 -0.66
N SER A 88 -13.74 1.45 0.35
CA SER A 88 -12.35 1.33 0.83
C SER A 88 -11.39 0.87 -0.26
N GLN A 89 -11.84 -0.04 -1.15
CA GLN A 89 -11.02 -0.49 -2.28
C GLN A 89 -10.62 0.65 -3.22
N GLN A 90 -11.48 1.66 -3.40
CA GLN A 90 -11.11 2.84 -4.22
C GLN A 90 -9.93 3.60 -3.62
N PHE A 91 -9.89 3.77 -2.29
CA PHE A 91 -8.77 4.43 -1.61
C PHE A 91 -7.49 3.63 -1.74
N VAL A 92 -7.56 2.31 -1.55
CA VAL A 92 -6.40 1.42 -1.68
C VAL A 92 -5.83 1.46 -3.11
N HIS A 93 -6.68 1.39 -4.12
CA HIS A 93 -6.23 1.45 -5.51
C HIS A 93 -5.74 2.85 -5.90
N GLN A 94 -6.37 3.91 -5.40
CA GLN A 94 -5.89 5.28 -5.62
C GLN A 94 -4.51 5.51 -4.99
N ALA A 95 -4.26 4.98 -3.80
CA ALA A 95 -2.95 5.03 -3.17
C ALA A 95 -1.87 4.31 -4.00
N GLU A 96 -2.20 3.16 -4.58
CA GLU A 96 -1.30 2.42 -5.48
C GLU A 96 -1.00 3.23 -6.76
N ASP A 97 -1.96 3.92 -7.33
CA ASP A 97 -1.74 4.78 -8.50
C ASP A 97 -0.83 5.97 -8.17
N VAL A 98 -1.01 6.59 -7.01
CA VAL A 98 -0.11 7.65 -6.50
C VAL A 98 1.31 7.11 -6.33
N TYR A 99 1.44 5.94 -5.70
CA TYR A 99 2.75 5.31 -5.48
C TYR A 99 3.46 4.97 -6.81
N LYS A 100 2.74 4.40 -7.78
CA LYS A 100 3.27 4.11 -9.11
C LYS A 100 3.71 5.38 -9.85
N ALA A 101 2.92 6.45 -9.75
CA ALA A 101 3.27 7.73 -10.35
C ALA A 101 4.54 8.32 -9.73
N LEU A 102 4.69 8.23 -8.40
CA LEU A 102 5.90 8.65 -7.69
C LEU A 102 7.13 7.86 -8.16
N VAL A 103 7.05 6.53 -8.16
CA VAL A 103 8.18 5.68 -8.57
C VAL A 103 8.55 5.89 -10.04
N ALA A 104 7.56 6.12 -10.91
CA ALA A 104 7.81 6.40 -12.32
C ALA A 104 8.51 7.76 -12.52
N LYS A 105 8.19 8.76 -11.69
CA LYS A 105 8.81 10.08 -11.73
C LYS A 105 10.18 10.10 -11.05
N GLN A 106 10.34 9.32 -10.00
CA GLN A 106 11.56 9.21 -9.21
C GLN A 106 11.99 7.74 -9.06
N PRO A 107 12.59 7.11 -10.08
CA PRO A 107 13.01 5.70 -10.02
C PRO A 107 14.03 5.39 -8.91
N THR A 108 14.79 6.39 -8.50
CA THR A 108 15.81 6.30 -7.43
C THR A 108 15.26 6.73 -6.06
N LEU A 109 13.95 6.62 -5.84
CA LEU A 109 13.28 7.08 -4.62
C LEU A 109 13.93 6.57 -3.32
N TYR A 110 14.48 5.36 -3.35
CA TYR A 110 15.12 4.73 -2.18
C TYR A 110 16.61 4.97 -2.09
N GLU A 111 17.20 5.70 -3.04
CA GLU A 111 18.59 6.14 -3.06
C GLU A 111 18.59 7.64 -2.72
N THR A 112 18.60 7.95 -1.42
CA THR A 112 18.34 9.30 -0.90
C THR A 112 19.28 10.37 -1.46
N ASP A 113 20.49 10.00 -1.84
CA ASP A 113 21.49 10.85 -2.50
C ASP A 113 21.18 11.14 -3.98
N LYS A 114 20.24 10.40 -4.58
CA LYS A 114 19.85 10.52 -5.99
C LYS A 114 18.42 11.07 -6.18
N VAL A 115 17.76 11.49 -5.12
CA VAL A 115 16.41 12.07 -5.22
C VAL A 115 16.50 13.47 -5.85
N SER A 116 15.82 13.66 -6.97
CA SER A 116 15.72 14.96 -7.64
C SER A 116 14.57 15.78 -7.04
N LYS A 117 14.93 16.90 -6.45
CA LYS A 117 13.95 17.88 -5.92
C LYS A 117 13.11 18.48 -7.03
N GLU A 118 13.71 18.72 -8.20
CA GLU A 118 13.04 19.25 -9.39
C GLU A 118 11.99 18.26 -9.90
N ALA A 119 12.33 16.97 -10.01
CA ALA A 119 11.39 15.94 -10.43
C ALA A 119 10.22 15.79 -9.44
N LEU A 120 10.48 15.92 -8.14
CA LEU A 120 9.41 15.90 -7.14
C LEU A 120 8.54 17.15 -7.20
N ALA A 121 9.11 18.33 -7.44
CA ALA A 121 8.35 19.58 -7.61
C ALA A 121 7.46 19.54 -8.86
N GLU A 122 7.96 19.02 -9.97
CA GLU A 122 7.16 18.79 -11.18
C GLU A 122 6.04 17.79 -10.95
N TRP A 123 6.31 16.70 -10.22
CA TRP A 123 5.29 15.73 -9.88
C TRP A 123 4.24 16.31 -8.94
N TRP A 124 4.64 17.17 -7.99
CA TRP A 124 3.72 17.86 -7.09
C TRP A 124 2.74 18.74 -7.87
N ALA A 125 3.25 19.57 -8.76
CA ALA A 125 2.42 20.49 -9.56
C ALA A 125 1.56 19.75 -10.60
N GLY A 126 2.13 18.73 -11.24
CA GLY A 126 1.48 17.99 -12.32
C GLY A 126 1.30 18.80 -13.59
N ASP A 127 0.65 18.19 -14.55
CA ASP A 127 0.23 18.81 -15.81
C ASP A 127 -1.30 18.88 -15.83
N ASP A 128 -1.87 20.05 -15.97
CA ASP A 128 -3.31 20.34 -15.95
C ASP A 128 -4.09 19.70 -17.12
N ARG A 129 -3.39 19.27 -18.16
CA ARG A 129 -3.99 18.78 -19.41
C ARG A 129 -4.55 17.38 -19.34
N THR A 130 -4.56 16.70 -18.17
CA THR A 130 -4.73 15.26 -18.27
C THR A 130 -5.41 14.56 -17.11
N LEU A 131 -6.73 14.72 -17.06
CA LEU A 131 -7.59 13.78 -16.34
C LEU A 131 -7.46 12.31 -16.83
N HIS A 132 -6.93 12.08 -18.03
CA HIS A 132 -6.83 10.75 -18.63
C HIS A 132 -5.41 10.23 -18.83
N ASN A 133 -4.41 11.06 -18.63
CA ASN A 133 -3.01 10.66 -18.80
C ASN A 133 -2.28 10.79 -17.45
N ARG A 134 -1.95 9.78 -16.81
CA ARG A 134 -1.04 9.54 -15.68
C ARG A 134 0.00 10.64 -15.30
N LYS A 135 -0.25 11.88 -15.69
CA LYS A 135 0.56 13.07 -15.42
C LYS A 135 -0.08 13.99 -14.37
N GLN A 136 -1.14 13.53 -13.71
CA GLN A 136 -1.71 14.26 -12.58
C GLN A 136 -0.64 14.43 -11.50
N GLY A 137 -0.50 15.66 -11.03
CA GLY A 137 0.37 15.94 -9.90
C GLY A 137 -0.19 15.40 -8.59
N LEU A 138 0.68 15.28 -7.59
CA LEU A 138 0.28 14.81 -6.26
C LEU A 138 -0.83 15.69 -5.67
N GLN A 139 -0.82 16.99 -5.91
CA GLN A 139 -1.87 17.90 -5.43
C GLN A 139 -3.26 17.47 -5.90
N VAL A 140 -3.40 17.06 -7.16
CA VAL A 140 -4.67 16.60 -7.72
C VAL A 140 -5.12 15.30 -7.06
N HIS A 141 -4.20 14.34 -6.90
CA HIS A 141 -4.52 13.08 -6.22
C HIS A 141 -4.95 13.30 -4.77
N LEU A 142 -4.27 14.18 -4.03
CA LEU A 142 -4.64 14.51 -2.64
C LEU A 142 -6.01 15.18 -2.57
N ALA A 143 -6.30 16.13 -3.48
CA ALA A 143 -7.61 16.77 -3.54
C ALA A 143 -8.75 15.79 -3.85
N LEU A 144 -8.51 14.82 -4.73
CA LEU A 144 -9.48 13.76 -5.01
C LEU A 144 -9.70 12.83 -3.82
N LEU A 145 -8.63 12.46 -3.13
CA LEU A 145 -8.72 11.65 -1.91
C LEU A 145 -9.48 12.39 -0.80
N GLU A 146 -9.19 13.67 -0.59
CA GLU A 146 -9.87 14.54 0.37
C GLU A 146 -11.37 14.62 0.06
N ALA A 147 -11.72 14.91 -1.20
CA ALA A 147 -13.11 14.96 -1.65
C ALA A 147 -13.83 13.62 -1.47
N ALA A 148 -13.17 12.50 -1.77
CA ALA A 148 -13.73 11.18 -1.59
C ALA A 148 -13.93 10.86 -0.10
N ALA A 149 -12.98 11.20 0.75
CA ALA A 149 -13.09 11.04 2.21
C ALA A 149 -14.25 11.86 2.78
N ALA A 150 -14.38 13.12 2.36
CA ALA A 150 -15.47 14.00 2.79
C ALA A 150 -16.85 13.51 2.35
N ALA A 151 -16.94 12.85 1.19
CA ALA A 151 -18.19 12.28 0.67
C ALA A 151 -18.55 10.92 1.29
N THR A 152 -17.64 10.32 2.04
CA THR A 152 -17.81 9.02 2.68
C THR A 152 -17.96 9.22 4.18
N PRO A 153 -19.19 9.35 4.72
CA PRO A 153 -19.38 9.49 6.15
C PRO A 153 -18.99 8.19 6.85
N GLY A 154 -17.81 8.20 7.44
CA GLY A 154 -17.36 7.13 8.31
C GLY A 154 -18.03 7.19 9.67
N LYS A 155 -18.21 6.05 10.33
CA LYS A 155 -18.57 5.97 11.74
C LYS A 155 -17.40 6.34 12.67
N ALA A 156 -16.20 6.33 12.17
CA ALA A 156 -15.02 6.82 12.88
C ALA A 156 -14.87 8.30 12.53
N GLY A 157 -15.24 9.15 13.48
CA GLY A 157 -14.78 10.54 13.43
C GLY A 157 -13.25 10.54 13.36
N TYR A 158 -12.70 11.02 12.28
CA TYR A 158 -11.33 11.48 12.24
C TYR A 158 -11.34 12.91 12.77
#